data_b519a4fc8a225e1676ef5e9077e59bc5
#
_entry.id   b519a4fc8a225e1676ef5e9077e59bc5
#
_cell.length_a   1.000
_cell.length_b   1.000
_cell.length_c   1.000
_cell.angle_alpha   90.00
_cell.angle_beta   90.00
_cell.angle_gamma   90.00
#
_symmetry.space_group_name_H-M   'P 1'
#
loop_
_entity.id
_entity.type
_entity.pdbx_description
1 polymer ?
#
loop_
_entity_poly.entity_id
_entity_poly.type
_entity_poly.pdbx_seq_one_letter_code
_entity_poly.pdbx_strand_id
1 'polypeptide(L)'
;FRRARDGGLLDKANVAMLSPYTAINRDELMRVFYLSRRRHHQFGASDVAFYDLAERMACNINENEFSKLYPRDATEKGFINTFNHITAQALMTTLFSEELADFIADVHERLRPELITGKFSKEQIDDLDEGPLDNYVDMINNEWGQELGKKLKLKYGIEPGTKWTPELLANYLNDIQKYYQQSLKMEFIPFRQEDYLIIRFSEKLNIVMGDLPKFVKKAEAQL
;
A
#
# COMPACT_ATOMS: atom_id res chain seq x y z
N PHE A 1 -4.55 -15.47 5.53
CA PHE A 1 -3.17 -15.59 5.05
C PHE A 1 -2.35 -16.58 5.89
N ARG A 2 -2.23 -16.41 7.24
CA ARG A 2 -1.44 -17.33 8.11
C ARG A 2 -1.85 -18.80 7.90
N ARG A 3 -3.15 -19.13 7.87
CA ARG A 3 -3.62 -20.49 7.60
C ARG A 3 -3.22 -21.00 6.22
N ALA A 4 -3.21 -20.14 5.21
CA ALA A 4 -2.79 -20.51 3.86
C ALA A 4 -1.27 -20.76 3.77
N ARG A 5 -0.48 -20.01 4.54
CA ARG A 5 0.98 -20.12 4.55
C ARG A 5 1.47 -21.29 5.42
N ASP A 6 1.04 -21.30 6.68
CA ASP A 6 1.60 -22.15 7.75
C ASP A 6 0.72 -23.36 8.09
N GLY A 7 -0.51 -23.41 7.55
CA GLY A 7 -1.48 -24.46 7.81
C GLY A 7 -1.16 -25.78 7.12
N GLY A 8 -1.74 -26.85 7.66
CA GLY A 8 -1.69 -28.19 7.08
C GLY A 8 -2.45 -28.31 5.75
N LEU A 9 -2.48 -29.51 5.20
CA LEU A 9 -3.11 -29.79 3.90
C LEU A 9 -4.62 -29.46 3.91
N LEU A 10 -5.30 -29.70 5.04
CA LEU A 10 -6.72 -29.38 5.24
C LEU A 10 -6.97 -27.85 5.29
N ASP A 11 -6.08 -27.10 5.94
CA ASP A 11 -6.19 -25.63 5.98
C ASP A 11 -6.01 -25.03 4.59
N LYS A 12 -5.06 -25.54 3.81
CA LYS A 12 -4.81 -25.12 2.42
C LYS A 12 -5.99 -25.46 1.51
N ALA A 13 -6.56 -26.65 1.65
CA ALA A 13 -7.76 -27.05 0.91
C ALA A 13 -8.97 -26.16 1.27
N ASN A 14 -9.17 -25.85 2.54
CA ASN A 14 -10.22 -24.94 3.00
C ASN A 14 -10.05 -23.53 2.42
N VAL A 15 -8.85 -22.99 2.43
CA VAL A 15 -8.57 -21.67 1.82
C VAL A 15 -8.84 -21.71 0.31
N ALA A 16 -8.45 -22.78 -0.39
CA ALA A 16 -8.70 -22.93 -1.82
C ALA A 16 -10.21 -23.00 -2.16
N MET A 17 -11.00 -23.66 -1.30
CA MET A 17 -12.46 -23.73 -1.47
C MET A 17 -13.16 -22.41 -1.14
N LEU A 18 -12.75 -21.73 -0.07
CA LEU A 18 -13.39 -20.49 0.42
C LEU A 18 -12.94 -19.24 -0.35
N SER A 19 -11.75 -19.26 -0.91
CA SER A 19 -11.19 -18.16 -1.70
C SER A 19 -10.27 -18.70 -2.79
N PRO A 20 -10.82 -19.15 -3.92
CA PRO A 20 -10.04 -19.65 -5.07
C PRO A 20 -9.03 -18.60 -5.56
N TYR A 21 -9.40 -17.33 -5.55
CA TYR A 21 -8.52 -16.22 -5.92
C TYR A 21 -7.23 -16.21 -5.06
N THR A 22 -7.38 -16.35 -3.73
CA THR A 22 -6.24 -16.40 -2.81
C THR A 22 -5.31 -17.59 -3.09
N ALA A 23 -5.86 -18.71 -3.51
CA ALA A 23 -5.06 -19.90 -3.83
C ALA A 23 -4.27 -19.71 -5.13
N ILE A 24 -4.91 -19.13 -6.15
CA ILE A 24 -4.29 -18.89 -7.47
C ILE A 24 -3.21 -17.80 -7.36
N ASN A 25 -3.51 -16.68 -6.69
CA ASN A 25 -2.62 -15.51 -6.61
C ASN A 25 -1.76 -15.50 -5.34
N ARG A 26 -1.47 -16.67 -4.80
CA ARG A 26 -0.77 -16.83 -3.53
C ARG A 26 0.58 -16.13 -3.49
N ASP A 27 1.36 -16.23 -4.56
CA ASP A 27 2.72 -15.69 -4.61
C ASP A 27 2.70 -14.16 -4.67
N GLU A 28 1.77 -13.58 -5.41
CA GLU A 28 1.58 -12.12 -5.48
C GLU A 28 1.07 -11.57 -4.15
N LEU A 29 0.07 -12.20 -3.54
CA LEU A 29 -0.41 -11.85 -2.20
C LEU A 29 0.70 -11.96 -1.14
N MET A 30 1.61 -12.93 -1.29
CA MET A 30 2.80 -13.03 -0.46
C MET A 30 3.69 -11.79 -0.63
N ARG A 31 3.96 -11.38 -1.85
CA ARG A 31 4.78 -10.20 -2.15
C ARG A 31 4.16 -8.93 -1.57
N VAL A 32 2.85 -8.73 -1.74
CA VAL A 32 2.12 -7.61 -1.11
C VAL A 32 2.24 -7.65 0.40
N PHE A 33 2.11 -8.83 1.03
CA PHE A 33 2.28 -9.00 2.47
C PHE A 33 3.66 -8.52 2.97
N TYR A 34 4.71 -8.72 2.18
CA TYR A 34 6.04 -8.23 2.52
C TYR A 34 6.23 -6.73 2.26
N LEU A 35 5.56 -6.15 1.27
CA LEU A 35 5.62 -4.72 0.98
C LEU A 35 4.76 -3.87 1.93
N SER A 36 3.62 -4.41 2.38
CA SER A 36 2.63 -3.66 3.15
C SER A 36 3.01 -3.41 4.62
N ARG A 37 4.00 -4.13 5.16
CA ARG A 37 4.41 -4.00 6.56
C ARG A 37 5.91 -4.12 6.73
N ARG A 38 6.44 -3.46 7.76
CA ARG A 38 7.84 -3.64 8.19
C ARG A 38 8.05 -5.07 8.70
N ARG A 39 9.13 -5.70 8.24
CA ARG A 39 9.53 -7.08 8.54
C ARG A 39 11.00 -7.12 8.96
N HIS A 40 11.28 -6.55 10.13
CA HIS A 40 12.66 -6.37 10.63
C HIS A 40 13.46 -7.67 10.68
N HIS A 41 12.80 -8.81 10.96
CA HIS A 41 13.48 -10.11 10.98
C HIS A 41 14.01 -10.55 9.61
N GLN A 42 13.35 -10.13 8.52
CA GLN A 42 13.77 -10.50 7.17
C GLN A 42 14.61 -9.41 6.49
N PHE A 43 14.26 -8.13 6.68
CA PHE A 43 14.86 -7.01 5.94
C PHE A 43 15.75 -6.11 6.81
N GLY A 44 15.91 -6.45 8.10
CA GLY A 44 16.72 -5.67 9.04
C GLY A 44 15.95 -4.53 9.70
N ALA A 45 16.57 -3.89 10.69
CA ALA A 45 15.97 -2.84 11.51
C ALA A 45 15.51 -1.61 10.72
N SER A 46 16.12 -1.40 9.55
CA SER A 46 15.82 -0.29 8.65
C SER A 46 14.77 -0.61 7.59
N ASP A 47 13.97 -1.67 7.80
CA ASP A 47 12.92 -2.05 6.86
C ASP A 47 11.81 -1.00 6.79
N VAL A 48 11.26 -0.83 5.61
CA VAL A 48 10.25 0.16 5.25
C VAL A 48 9.04 -0.50 4.56
N ALA A 49 7.88 0.14 4.60
CA ALA A 49 6.61 -0.36 4.07
C ALA A 49 5.85 0.75 3.31
N PHE A 50 4.72 0.42 2.70
CA PHE A 50 3.87 1.41 2.01
C PHE A 50 3.49 2.58 2.92
N TYR A 51 3.16 2.31 4.17
CA TYR A 51 2.79 3.33 5.14
C TYR A 51 3.90 4.38 5.34
N ASP A 52 5.16 3.96 5.34
CA ASP A 52 6.29 4.88 5.49
C ASP A 52 6.40 5.88 4.32
N LEU A 53 6.00 5.45 3.12
CA LEU A 53 5.94 6.32 1.95
C LEU A 53 4.85 7.39 2.12
N ALA A 54 3.68 6.99 2.61
CA ALA A 54 2.56 7.89 2.87
C ALA A 54 2.88 8.90 3.98
N GLU A 55 3.45 8.42 5.08
CA GLU A 55 3.92 9.27 6.18
C GLU A 55 4.97 10.30 5.69
N ARG A 56 5.91 9.84 4.86
CA ARG A 56 6.90 10.75 4.27
C ARG A 56 6.27 11.74 3.30
N MET A 57 5.25 11.36 2.53
CA MET A 57 4.50 12.30 1.68
C MET A 57 3.84 13.40 2.52
N ALA A 58 3.23 13.05 3.65
CA ALA A 58 2.68 14.04 4.56
C ALA A 58 3.76 15.00 5.09
N CYS A 59 4.95 14.48 5.43
CA CYS A 59 6.10 15.31 5.82
C CYS A 59 6.67 16.15 4.67
N ASN A 60 6.41 15.79 3.42
CA ASN A 60 6.85 16.55 2.26
C ASN A 60 5.91 17.72 1.92
N ILE A 61 4.77 17.87 2.58
CA ILE A 61 3.92 19.05 2.42
C ILE A 61 4.74 20.29 2.78
N ASN A 62 4.74 21.31 1.91
CA ASN A 62 5.49 22.55 2.13
C ASN A 62 5.05 23.22 3.44
N GLU A 63 5.99 23.73 4.23
CA GLU A 63 5.71 24.37 5.52
C GLU A 63 4.66 25.49 5.44
N ASN A 64 4.68 26.28 4.37
CA ASN A 64 3.70 27.35 4.15
C ASN A 64 2.28 26.80 3.94
N GLU A 65 2.14 25.61 3.37
CA GLU A 65 0.85 24.93 3.21
C GLU A 65 0.47 24.19 4.49
N PHE A 66 1.45 23.54 5.13
CA PHE A 66 1.25 22.81 6.38
C PHE A 66 0.71 23.71 7.51
N SER A 67 1.17 24.98 7.58
CA SER A 67 0.69 25.95 8.56
C SER A 67 -0.80 26.32 8.40
N LYS A 68 -1.40 26.04 7.24
CA LYS A 68 -2.81 26.29 6.95
C LYS A 68 -3.71 25.10 7.29
N LEU A 69 -3.11 23.95 7.61
CA LEU A 69 -3.84 22.73 7.91
C LEU A 69 -4.32 22.72 9.36
N TYR A 70 -5.45 22.08 9.59
CA TYR A 70 -5.86 21.76 10.95
C TYR A 70 -4.94 20.66 11.50
N PRO A 71 -4.66 20.64 12.82
CA PRO A 71 -3.81 19.60 13.44
C PRO A 71 -4.25 18.17 13.09
N ARG A 72 -5.54 17.93 12.92
CA ARG A 72 -6.11 16.63 12.53
C ARG A 72 -5.67 16.19 11.14
N ASP A 73 -5.57 17.14 10.17
CA ASP A 73 -5.25 16.81 8.79
C ASP A 73 -3.85 16.21 8.64
N ALA A 74 -2.93 16.55 9.54
CA ALA A 74 -1.57 16.02 9.58
C ALA A 74 -1.44 14.65 10.30
N THR A 75 -2.54 14.07 10.74
CA THR A 75 -2.57 12.78 11.46
C THR A 75 -2.90 11.61 10.52
N GLU A 76 -2.83 10.39 11.08
CA GLU A 76 -3.26 9.16 10.41
C GLU A 76 -4.71 9.25 9.92
N LYS A 77 -5.59 9.92 10.66
CA LYS A 77 -7.01 10.13 10.30
C LYS A 77 -7.24 11.28 9.30
N GLY A 78 -6.18 11.88 8.80
CA GLY A 78 -6.20 12.92 7.77
C GLY A 78 -5.48 12.49 6.50
N PHE A 79 -4.53 13.31 6.04
CA PHE A 79 -3.83 13.07 4.77
C PHE A 79 -3.02 11.78 4.74
N ILE A 80 -2.47 11.31 5.87
CA ILE A 80 -1.66 10.09 5.91
C ILE A 80 -2.52 8.90 5.47
N ASN A 81 -3.76 8.77 5.93
CA ASN A 81 -4.66 7.71 5.49
C ASN A 81 -4.92 7.77 3.97
N THR A 82 -5.31 8.93 3.46
CA THR A 82 -5.53 9.14 2.02
C THR A 82 -4.28 8.80 1.20
N PHE A 83 -3.10 9.27 1.62
CA PHE A 83 -1.84 9.00 0.92
C PHE A 83 -1.47 7.52 0.99
N ASN A 84 -1.76 6.84 2.10
CA ASN A 84 -1.51 5.41 2.24
C ASN A 84 -2.38 4.60 1.28
N HIS A 85 -3.69 4.85 1.23
CA HIS A 85 -4.60 4.15 0.32
C HIS A 85 -4.20 4.37 -1.14
N ILE A 86 -4.08 5.61 -1.59
CA ILE A 86 -3.76 5.93 -2.99
C ILE A 86 -2.36 5.41 -3.37
N THR A 87 -1.34 5.62 -2.54
CA THR A 87 0.04 5.19 -2.85
C THR A 87 0.17 3.68 -2.87
N ALA A 88 -0.42 2.98 -1.89
CA ALA A 88 -0.39 1.53 -1.83
C ALA A 88 -1.13 0.91 -3.02
N GLN A 89 -2.32 1.40 -3.35
CA GLN A 89 -3.11 0.91 -4.47
C GLN A 89 -2.42 1.19 -5.81
N ALA A 90 -1.82 2.39 -5.98
CA ALA A 90 -1.05 2.70 -7.18
C ALA A 90 0.15 1.76 -7.35
N LEU A 91 0.92 1.51 -6.29
CA LEU A 91 2.03 0.59 -6.34
C LEU A 91 1.57 -0.85 -6.59
N MET A 92 0.53 -1.33 -5.92
CA MET A 92 0.01 -2.69 -6.13
C MET A 92 -0.47 -2.90 -7.55
N THR A 93 -1.23 -1.95 -8.11
CA THR A 93 -1.68 -1.99 -9.51
C THR A 93 -0.50 -1.98 -10.49
N THR A 94 0.52 -1.17 -10.22
CA THR A 94 1.71 -1.08 -11.05
C THR A 94 2.55 -2.36 -11.02
N LEU A 95 2.79 -2.90 -9.82
CA LEU A 95 3.68 -4.04 -9.59
C LEU A 95 3.03 -5.37 -10.00
N PHE A 96 1.72 -5.46 -9.86
CA PHE A 96 0.95 -6.68 -10.09
C PHE A 96 -0.18 -6.42 -11.10
N SER A 97 -1.39 -6.22 -10.61
CA SER A 97 -2.56 -5.93 -11.44
C SER A 97 -3.60 -5.12 -10.67
N GLU A 98 -4.54 -4.53 -11.40
CA GLU A 98 -5.71 -3.86 -10.85
C GLU A 98 -6.58 -4.85 -10.07
N GLU A 99 -6.80 -6.04 -10.61
CA GLU A 99 -7.63 -7.08 -9.97
C GLU A 99 -7.07 -7.50 -8.62
N LEU A 100 -5.73 -7.57 -8.47
CA LEU A 100 -5.10 -7.90 -7.20
C LEU A 100 -5.25 -6.74 -6.21
N ALA A 101 -5.05 -5.51 -6.66
CA ALA A 101 -5.18 -4.31 -5.85
C ALA A 101 -6.63 -4.15 -5.35
N ASP A 102 -7.61 -4.34 -6.23
CA ASP A 102 -9.04 -4.33 -5.92
C ASP A 102 -9.44 -5.44 -4.93
N PHE A 103 -8.98 -6.68 -5.17
CA PHE A 103 -9.22 -7.77 -4.23
C PHE A 103 -8.70 -7.46 -2.81
N ILE A 104 -7.53 -6.82 -2.69
CA ILE A 104 -6.95 -6.48 -1.39
C ILE A 104 -7.74 -5.36 -0.73
N ALA A 105 -8.15 -4.33 -1.49
CA ALA A 105 -9.03 -3.27 -1.03
C ALA A 105 -10.35 -3.83 -0.50
N ASP A 106 -11.02 -4.63 -1.30
CA ASP A 106 -12.28 -5.30 -0.95
C ASP A 106 -12.19 -6.11 0.35
N VAL A 107 -11.15 -6.93 0.48
CA VAL A 107 -10.94 -7.75 1.68
C VAL A 107 -10.66 -6.85 2.90
N HIS A 108 -9.99 -5.73 2.72
CA HIS A 108 -9.70 -4.80 3.81
C HIS A 108 -10.96 -4.11 4.31
N GLU A 109 -11.75 -3.54 3.41
CA GLU A 109 -12.97 -2.81 3.74
C GLU A 109 -14.09 -3.74 4.25
N ARG A 110 -14.20 -4.96 3.72
CA ARG A 110 -15.20 -5.96 4.15
C ARG A 110 -14.88 -6.68 5.46
N LEU A 111 -13.86 -6.28 6.20
CA LEU A 111 -13.60 -6.82 7.54
C LEU A 111 -14.67 -6.39 8.57
N ARG A 112 -15.48 -5.39 8.25
CA ARG A 112 -16.56 -4.89 9.12
C ARG A 112 -17.90 -5.52 8.71
N PRO A 113 -18.51 -6.36 9.56
CA PRO A 113 -19.81 -7.01 9.28
C PRO A 113 -20.92 -6.02 8.95
N GLU A 114 -20.85 -4.82 9.50
CA GLU A 114 -21.80 -3.73 9.30
C GLU A 114 -21.87 -3.29 7.84
N LEU A 115 -20.75 -3.25 7.13
CA LEU A 115 -20.70 -2.91 5.69
C LEU A 115 -21.41 -3.96 4.84
N ILE A 116 -21.30 -5.25 5.23
CA ILE A 116 -21.96 -6.35 4.51
C ILE A 116 -23.45 -6.35 4.79
N THR A 117 -23.85 -6.06 6.02
CA THR A 117 -25.27 -6.12 6.44
C THR A 117 -26.01 -4.81 6.25
N GLY A 118 -25.32 -3.70 6.05
CA GLY A 118 -25.89 -2.35 6.00
C GLY A 118 -26.51 -1.90 7.34
N LYS A 119 -26.17 -2.58 8.44
CA LYS A 119 -26.72 -2.30 9.78
C LYS A 119 -25.69 -1.54 10.60
N PHE A 120 -25.86 -0.24 10.68
CA PHE A 120 -25.03 0.64 11.50
C PHE A 120 -25.83 1.16 12.70
N SER A 121 -25.19 1.29 13.86
CA SER A 121 -25.73 2.06 14.96
C SER A 121 -25.66 3.57 14.65
N LYS A 122 -26.42 4.37 15.41
CA LYS A 122 -26.36 5.83 15.24
C LYS A 122 -24.97 6.38 15.53
N GLU A 123 -24.31 5.86 16.56
CA GLU A 123 -22.95 6.23 16.96
C GLU A 123 -21.95 5.93 15.83
N GLN A 124 -22.09 4.78 15.15
CA GLN A 124 -21.26 4.42 13.98
C GLN A 124 -21.51 5.33 12.79
N ILE A 125 -22.75 5.76 12.57
CA ILE A 125 -23.09 6.69 11.47
C ILE A 125 -22.52 8.08 11.74
N ASP A 126 -22.54 8.52 12.99
CA ASP A 126 -22.06 9.82 13.42
C ASP A 126 -20.53 9.87 13.58
N ASP A 127 -19.87 8.71 13.55
CA ASP A 127 -18.41 8.59 13.62
C ASP A 127 -17.79 8.86 12.23
N LEU A 128 -17.14 10.01 12.10
CA LEU A 128 -16.48 10.43 10.85
C LEU A 128 -15.12 9.75 10.65
N ASP A 129 -14.57 9.09 11.66
CA ASP A 129 -13.20 8.55 11.65
C ASP A 129 -13.15 7.03 11.46
N GLU A 130 -14.23 6.33 11.83
CA GLU A 130 -14.33 4.87 11.73
C GLU A 130 -15.72 4.42 11.25
N GLY A 131 -16.54 5.35 10.79
CA GLY A 131 -17.90 5.10 10.33
C GLY A 131 -17.99 4.71 8.84
N PRO A 132 -19.23 4.61 8.33
CA PRO A 132 -19.47 4.31 6.91
C PRO A 132 -18.88 5.35 5.95
N LEU A 133 -18.75 6.60 6.38
CA LEU A 133 -18.18 7.67 5.57
C LEU A 133 -16.68 7.47 5.34
N ASP A 134 -15.94 7.07 6.38
CA ASP A 134 -14.53 6.74 6.29
C ASP A 134 -14.29 5.63 5.25
N ASN A 135 -15.01 4.52 5.38
CA ASN A 135 -14.92 3.42 4.41
C ASN A 135 -15.27 3.84 2.98
N TYR A 136 -16.26 4.73 2.82
CA TYR A 136 -16.62 5.25 1.50
C TYR A 136 -15.49 6.08 0.88
N VAL A 137 -14.85 6.93 1.69
CA VAL A 137 -13.68 7.71 1.27
C VAL A 137 -12.51 6.79 0.93
N ASP A 138 -12.27 5.75 1.72
CA ASP A 138 -11.21 4.78 1.47
C ASP A 138 -11.43 4.00 0.17
N MET A 139 -12.67 3.59 -0.13
CA MET A 139 -13.02 2.98 -1.41
C MET A 139 -12.73 3.91 -2.59
N ILE A 140 -13.08 5.20 -2.50
CA ILE A 140 -12.78 6.19 -3.55
C ILE A 140 -11.26 6.35 -3.70
N ASN A 141 -10.52 6.45 -2.60
CA ASN A 141 -9.06 6.57 -2.60
C ASN A 141 -8.40 5.33 -3.24
N ASN A 142 -8.94 4.14 -2.98
CA ASN A 142 -8.48 2.89 -3.57
C ASN A 142 -8.62 2.90 -5.10
N GLU A 143 -9.81 3.25 -5.61
CA GLU A 143 -10.09 3.38 -7.05
C GLU A 143 -9.17 4.41 -7.72
N TRP A 144 -9.00 5.57 -7.11
CA TRP A 144 -8.10 6.59 -7.64
C TRP A 144 -6.64 6.13 -7.65
N GLY A 145 -6.21 5.40 -6.62
CA GLY A 145 -4.89 4.79 -6.57
C GLY A 145 -4.68 3.80 -7.72
N GLN A 146 -5.65 2.95 -7.99
CA GLN A 146 -5.60 1.97 -9.08
C GLN A 146 -5.51 2.66 -10.44
N GLU A 147 -6.37 3.65 -10.71
CA GLU A 147 -6.32 4.43 -11.95
C GLU A 147 -4.97 5.14 -12.15
N LEU A 148 -4.44 5.71 -11.08
CA LEU A 148 -3.11 6.34 -11.10
C LEU A 148 -2.02 5.30 -11.36
N GLY A 149 -2.09 4.15 -10.73
CA GLY A 149 -1.17 3.04 -10.92
C GLY A 149 -1.09 2.55 -12.36
N LYS A 150 -2.24 2.39 -13.02
CA LYS A 150 -2.31 2.04 -14.46
C LYS A 150 -1.59 3.07 -15.33
N LYS A 151 -1.84 4.35 -15.09
CA LYS A 151 -1.20 5.45 -15.84
C LYS A 151 0.31 5.48 -15.61
N LEU A 152 0.76 5.31 -14.37
CA LEU A 152 2.19 5.32 -14.04
C LEU A 152 2.91 4.08 -14.54
N LYS A 153 2.26 2.91 -14.51
CA LYS A 153 2.78 1.67 -15.13
C LYS A 153 3.12 1.89 -16.60
N LEU A 154 2.20 2.47 -17.36
CA LEU A 154 2.42 2.79 -18.78
C LEU A 154 3.48 3.87 -18.95
N LYS A 155 3.44 4.95 -18.17
CA LYS A 155 4.39 6.06 -18.27
C LYS A 155 5.83 5.62 -18.09
N TYR A 156 6.08 4.75 -17.13
CA TYR A 156 7.43 4.29 -16.78
C TYR A 156 7.79 2.95 -17.45
N GLY A 157 6.91 2.37 -18.26
CA GLY A 157 7.14 1.08 -18.93
C GLY A 157 7.42 -0.04 -17.93
N ILE A 158 6.68 -0.08 -16.80
CA ILE A 158 6.93 -1.05 -15.74
C ILE A 158 6.35 -2.40 -16.11
N GLU A 159 7.22 -3.41 -16.16
CA GLU A 159 6.89 -4.79 -16.50
C GLU A 159 7.39 -5.75 -15.41
N PRO A 160 6.93 -7.00 -15.41
CA PRO A 160 7.51 -8.03 -14.55
C PRO A 160 9.03 -8.12 -14.75
N GLY A 161 9.79 -7.96 -13.67
CA GLY A 161 11.26 -7.95 -13.73
C GLY A 161 11.89 -6.56 -13.88
N THR A 162 11.11 -5.49 -13.97
CA THR A 162 11.66 -4.12 -13.94
C THR A 162 12.51 -3.93 -12.67
N LYS A 163 13.75 -3.47 -12.87
CA LYS A 163 14.65 -3.12 -11.78
C LYS A 163 14.28 -1.74 -11.21
N TRP A 164 13.86 -1.71 -9.98
CA TRP A 164 13.55 -0.47 -9.28
C TRP A 164 14.83 0.21 -8.80
N THR A 165 15.24 1.27 -9.49
CA THR A 165 16.32 2.14 -9.03
C THR A 165 15.76 3.21 -8.08
N PRO A 166 16.57 3.79 -7.17
CA PRO A 166 16.14 4.92 -6.36
C PRO A 166 15.61 6.08 -7.20
N GLU A 167 16.22 6.37 -8.36
CA GLU A 167 15.75 7.38 -9.29
C GLU A 167 14.35 7.08 -9.84
N LEU A 168 14.11 5.85 -10.33
CA LEU A 168 12.80 5.44 -10.82
C LEU A 168 11.73 5.56 -9.74
N LEU A 169 12.04 5.09 -8.53
CA LEU A 169 11.11 5.16 -7.40
C LEU A 169 10.81 6.61 -7.01
N ALA A 170 11.84 7.46 -6.89
CA ALA A 170 11.65 8.88 -6.57
C ALA A 170 10.76 9.57 -7.62
N ASN A 171 11.03 9.36 -8.91
CA ASN A 171 10.22 9.91 -9.99
C ASN A 171 8.78 9.42 -9.96
N TYR A 172 8.58 8.13 -9.72
CA TYR A 172 7.25 7.51 -9.58
C TYR A 172 6.45 8.15 -8.43
N LEU A 173 7.05 8.27 -7.25
CA LEU A 173 6.40 8.87 -6.07
C LEU A 173 6.18 10.38 -6.23
N ASN A 174 7.07 11.07 -6.93
CA ASN A 174 6.89 12.48 -7.26
C ASN A 174 5.70 12.70 -8.20
N ASP A 175 5.41 11.77 -9.11
CA ASP A 175 4.20 11.86 -9.92
C ASP A 175 2.93 11.61 -9.10
N ILE A 176 2.97 10.74 -8.08
CA ILE A 176 1.87 10.63 -7.12
C ILE A 176 1.71 11.94 -6.35
N GLN A 177 2.79 12.57 -5.88
CA GLN A 177 2.72 13.89 -5.22
C GLN A 177 2.14 14.98 -6.16
N LYS A 178 2.49 14.98 -7.46
CA LYS A 178 1.88 15.90 -8.43
C LYS A 178 0.37 15.72 -8.55
N TYR A 179 -0.11 14.49 -8.48
CA TYR A 179 -1.54 14.24 -8.42
C TYR A 179 -2.17 14.89 -7.18
N TYR A 180 -1.55 14.76 -6.01
CA TYR A 180 -2.02 15.44 -4.80
C TYR A 180 -1.93 16.96 -4.90
N GLN A 181 -0.86 17.50 -5.50
CA GLN A 181 -0.72 18.95 -5.76
C GLN A 181 -1.90 19.48 -6.54
N GLN A 182 -2.32 18.76 -7.57
CA GLN A 182 -3.44 19.18 -8.41
C GLN A 182 -4.80 19.06 -7.70
N SER A 183 -5.01 17.94 -6.99
CA SER A 183 -6.29 17.63 -6.34
C SER A 183 -6.51 18.42 -5.06
N LEU A 184 -5.47 18.58 -4.25
CA LEU A 184 -5.53 19.23 -2.93
C LEU A 184 -5.02 20.68 -2.95
N LYS A 185 -4.46 21.14 -4.10
CA LYS A 185 -3.85 22.47 -4.26
C LYS A 185 -2.76 22.75 -3.20
N MET A 186 -1.98 21.73 -2.89
CA MET A 186 -0.86 21.80 -1.94
C MET A 186 0.46 21.65 -2.68
N GLU A 187 1.50 22.29 -2.16
CA GLU A 187 2.87 22.11 -2.65
C GLU A 187 3.60 21.07 -1.82
N PHE A 188 4.39 20.25 -2.49
CA PHE A 188 5.19 19.20 -1.86
C PHE A 188 6.67 19.39 -2.18
N ILE A 189 7.51 19.07 -1.18
CA ILE A 189 8.93 18.88 -1.38
C ILE A 189 9.11 17.54 -2.13
N PRO A 190 9.84 17.52 -3.27
CA PRO A 190 9.99 16.30 -4.03
C PRO A 190 10.89 15.29 -3.31
N PHE A 191 10.59 13.99 -3.48
CA PHE A 191 11.52 12.91 -3.15
C PHE A 191 12.78 13.00 -4.01
N ARG A 192 13.92 12.68 -3.41
CA ARG A 192 15.20 12.58 -4.08
C ARG A 192 15.68 11.14 -4.10
N GLN A 193 16.44 10.78 -5.09
CA GLN A 193 17.02 9.44 -5.18
C GLN A 193 18.00 9.11 -4.03
N GLU A 194 18.57 10.14 -3.39
CA GLU A 194 19.48 10.03 -2.24
C GLU A 194 18.73 9.86 -0.91
N ASP A 195 17.41 10.06 -0.89
CA ASP A 195 16.62 9.93 0.33
C ASP A 195 16.70 8.49 0.86
N TYR A 196 17.02 8.37 2.13
CA TYR A 196 17.20 7.06 2.78
C TYR A 196 16.00 6.13 2.57
N LEU A 197 14.78 6.64 2.72
CA LEU A 197 13.55 5.89 2.50
C LEU A 197 13.45 5.34 1.07
N ILE A 198 13.81 6.16 0.09
CA ILE A 198 13.77 5.82 -1.34
C ILE A 198 14.76 4.69 -1.64
N ILE A 199 16.00 4.81 -1.14
CA ILE A 199 17.02 3.77 -1.29
C ILE A 199 16.53 2.46 -0.68
N ARG A 200 16.08 2.48 0.58
CA ARG A 200 15.65 1.27 1.30
C ARG A 200 14.43 0.61 0.68
N PHE A 201 13.46 1.40 0.23
CA PHE A 201 12.27 0.82 -0.38
C PHE A 201 12.55 0.28 -1.79
N SER A 202 13.41 0.92 -2.58
CA SER A 202 13.85 0.39 -3.89
C SER A 202 14.59 -0.94 -3.76
N GLU A 203 15.46 -1.08 -2.76
CA GLU A 203 16.13 -2.35 -2.44
C GLU A 203 15.11 -3.44 -2.07
N LYS A 204 14.15 -3.12 -1.19
CA LYS A 204 13.08 -4.03 -0.80
C LYS A 204 12.22 -4.46 -1.99
N LEU A 205 11.84 -3.51 -2.86
CA LEU A 205 11.09 -3.82 -4.07
C LEU A 205 11.83 -4.84 -4.94
N ASN A 206 13.12 -4.64 -5.18
CA ASN A 206 13.91 -5.56 -5.99
C ASN A 206 14.01 -6.96 -5.36
N ILE A 207 14.13 -7.05 -4.03
CA ILE A 207 14.12 -8.34 -3.31
C ILE A 207 12.76 -9.02 -3.43
N VAL A 208 11.70 -8.28 -3.16
CA VAL A 208 10.32 -8.82 -3.13
C VAL A 208 9.85 -9.19 -4.54
N MET A 209 10.16 -8.40 -5.55
CA MET A 209 9.80 -8.69 -6.95
C MET A 209 10.71 -9.72 -7.61
N GLY A 210 11.89 -9.95 -7.04
CA GLY A 210 12.83 -11.00 -7.47
C GLY A 210 12.54 -12.38 -6.86
N ASP A 211 13.58 -13.02 -6.32
CA ASP A 211 13.49 -14.35 -5.70
C ASP A 211 13.19 -14.26 -4.19
N LEU A 212 11.98 -13.79 -3.87
CA LEU A 212 11.50 -13.65 -2.49
C LEU A 212 11.57 -14.96 -1.69
N PRO A 213 11.14 -16.14 -2.21
CA PRO A 213 11.21 -17.39 -1.43
C PRO A 213 12.63 -17.75 -1.00
N LYS A 214 13.62 -17.56 -1.87
CA LYS A 214 15.03 -17.83 -1.56
C LYS A 214 15.56 -16.85 -0.53
N PHE A 215 15.19 -15.57 -0.64
CA PHE A 215 15.57 -14.53 0.31
C PHE A 215 15.02 -14.83 1.70
N VAL A 216 13.71 -15.13 1.82
CA VAL A 216 13.06 -15.43 3.10
C VAL A 216 13.70 -16.66 3.76
N LYS A 217 13.91 -17.75 3.00
CA LYS A 217 14.55 -18.96 3.52
C LYS A 217 15.96 -18.68 4.04
N LYS A 218 16.73 -17.81 3.38
CA LYS A 218 18.06 -17.42 3.84
C LYS A 218 18.00 -16.58 5.12
N ALA A 219 17.06 -15.65 5.22
CA ALA A 219 16.88 -14.82 6.42
C ALA A 219 16.47 -15.67 7.65
N GLU A 220 15.56 -16.63 7.45
CA GLU A 220 15.12 -17.54 8.53
C GLU A 220 16.23 -18.49 9.00
N ALA A 221 17.19 -18.84 8.16
CA ALA A 221 18.33 -19.68 8.52
C ALA A 221 19.42 -18.92 9.32
N GLN A 222 19.33 -17.61 9.43
CA GLN A 222 20.28 -16.76 10.16
C GLN A 222 19.74 -16.34 11.54
N LEU A 223 18.51 -16.72 11.90
CA LEU A 223 17.87 -16.57 13.20
C LEU A 223 18.06 -17.79 14.09
#